data_dc3e3706b327dddbcd1fa5ef02641fc8
#
_entry.id   dc3e3706b327dddbcd1fa5ef02641fc8
#
_cell.length_a   1.000
_cell.length_b   1.000
_cell.length_c   1.000
_cell.angle_alpha   90.00
_cell.angle_beta   90.00
_cell.angle_gamma   90.00
#
_symmetry.space_group_name_H-M   'P 1'
#
loop_
_entity.id
_entity.type
_entity.pdbx_description
1 polymer ?
#
loop_
_entity_poly.entity_id
_entity_poly.type
_entity_poly.pdbx_seq_one_letter_code
_entity_poly.pdbx_strand_id
1 'polypeptide(L)'
;MHEVAPGRVDELAGELLGAVEGELLVALGGGRVIDTAKALAAAREPGARPRVAAVPTTLSAAEMTAVHRRAAGADGSLPGVRPAIVANDPALSASQPAMALAASAANALGHAAEGPATLRATPVPALAGREAARLIGEAYAAGGEPDRETLALAALLSGYTIDGCGYGLHHVLSQTLVRFAGVGHGPANAAMLPHTLVALAQRGAPGAAELVGLASDLARRAEAVRLRDLGVGEAALDRCAAAAADRGELDLPPPRADRDEQRALCAAAY
;
A
#
# COMPACT_ATOMS: atom_id res chain seq x y z
N MET A 1 14.95 -20.82 9.30
CA MET A 1 14.30 -19.50 9.51
C MET A 1 15.28 -18.44 9.02
N HIS A 2 14.79 -17.46 8.24
CA HIS A 2 15.60 -16.37 7.70
C HIS A 2 15.01 -15.04 8.16
N GLU A 3 15.85 -14.12 8.57
CA GLU A 3 15.45 -12.76 8.89
C GLU A 3 15.53 -11.91 7.61
N VAL A 4 14.50 -11.09 7.38
CA VAL A 4 14.45 -10.17 6.24
C VAL A 4 14.94 -8.80 6.71
N ALA A 5 16.15 -8.45 6.36
CA ALA A 5 16.80 -7.19 6.71
C ALA A 5 16.06 -5.96 6.13
N PRO A 6 16.34 -4.73 6.60
CA PRO A 6 15.97 -3.52 5.89
C PRO A 6 16.57 -3.51 4.47
N GLY A 7 15.77 -3.16 3.46
CA GLY A 7 16.23 -3.14 2.07
C GLY A 7 15.10 -3.25 1.05
N ARG A 8 15.46 -3.40 -0.21
CA ARG A 8 14.53 -3.55 -1.32
C ARG A 8 14.14 -5.02 -1.47
N VAL A 9 12.86 -5.27 -1.69
CA VAL A 9 12.30 -6.63 -1.84
C VAL A 9 12.98 -7.43 -2.95
N ASP A 10 13.26 -6.80 -4.08
CA ASP A 10 13.91 -7.44 -5.23
C ASP A 10 15.33 -7.94 -4.89
N GLU A 11 16.12 -7.12 -4.20
CA GLU A 11 17.48 -7.46 -3.77
C GLU A 11 17.46 -8.55 -2.70
N LEU A 12 16.67 -8.34 -1.64
CA LEU A 12 16.51 -9.29 -0.53
C LEU A 12 16.02 -10.67 -1.01
N ALA A 13 15.05 -10.71 -1.92
CA ALA A 13 14.57 -11.95 -2.48
C ALA A 13 15.64 -12.60 -3.38
N GLY A 14 16.41 -11.81 -4.15
CA GLY A 14 17.52 -12.31 -4.96
C GLY A 14 18.60 -13.01 -4.12
N GLU A 15 18.99 -12.42 -2.99
CA GLU A 15 19.96 -13.01 -2.05
C GLU A 15 19.49 -14.33 -1.43
N LEU A 16 18.17 -14.48 -1.24
CA LEU A 16 17.55 -15.64 -0.60
C LEU A 16 17.15 -16.75 -1.59
N LEU A 17 17.24 -16.56 -2.90
CA LEU A 17 16.76 -17.52 -3.92
C LEU A 17 17.33 -18.93 -3.76
N GLY A 18 18.60 -19.05 -3.40
CA GLY A 18 19.26 -20.34 -3.20
C GLY A 18 19.27 -20.85 -1.77
N ALA A 19 18.84 -20.01 -0.80
CA ALA A 19 18.92 -20.35 0.62
C ALA A 19 17.57 -20.79 1.21
N VAL A 20 16.46 -20.48 0.51
CA VAL A 20 15.10 -20.79 0.98
C VAL A 20 14.49 -21.89 0.13
N GLU A 21 14.22 -23.03 0.78
CA GLU A 21 13.58 -24.20 0.19
C GLU A 21 12.33 -24.59 0.98
N GLY A 22 11.46 -25.39 0.36
CA GLY A 22 10.26 -25.94 0.99
C GLY A 22 9.01 -25.75 0.14
N GLU A 23 7.95 -26.43 0.52
CA GLU A 23 6.63 -26.38 -0.13
C GLU A 23 5.73 -25.27 0.42
N LEU A 24 6.07 -24.74 1.60
CA LEU A 24 5.35 -23.67 2.28
C LEU A 24 6.35 -22.64 2.84
N LEU A 25 6.18 -21.38 2.45
CA LEU A 25 6.89 -20.24 3.01
C LEU A 25 5.99 -19.52 4.00
N VAL A 26 6.36 -19.51 5.28
CA VAL A 26 5.64 -18.72 6.30
C VAL A 26 6.31 -17.36 6.43
N ALA A 27 5.58 -16.30 6.10
CA ALA A 27 6.05 -14.92 6.16
C ALA A 27 5.43 -14.20 7.35
N LEU A 28 6.15 -14.13 8.48
CA LEU A 28 5.76 -13.37 9.66
C LEU A 28 6.40 -12.00 9.62
N GLY A 29 5.62 -10.94 9.44
CA GLY A 29 6.13 -9.57 9.42
C GLY A 29 5.27 -8.59 8.63
N GLY A 30 5.80 -7.41 8.39
CA GLY A 30 5.16 -6.40 7.55
C GLY A 30 5.26 -6.68 6.06
N GLY A 31 4.74 -5.76 5.23
CA GLY A 31 4.65 -5.92 3.78
C GLY A 31 5.95 -6.34 3.10
N ARG A 32 7.11 -5.83 3.56
CA ARG A 32 8.41 -6.22 3.01
C ARG A 32 8.68 -7.72 3.16
N VAL A 33 8.44 -8.28 4.33
CA VAL A 33 8.65 -9.71 4.61
C VAL A 33 7.72 -10.57 3.74
N ILE A 34 6.46 -10.19 3.67
CA ILE A 34 5.43 -10.90 2.89
C ILE A 34 5.78 -10.82 1.39
N ASP A 35 6.13 -9.63 0.89
CA ASP A 35 6.50 -9.45 -0.51
C ASP A 35 7.80 -10.18 -0.88
N THR A 36 8.76 -10.29 0.04
CA THR A 36 9.96 -11.10 -0.17
C THR A 36 9.61 -12.58 -0.33
N ALA A 37 8.74 -13.12 0.52
CA ALA A 37 8.27 -14.51 0.39
C ALA A 37 7.48 -14.74 -0.93
N LYS A 38 6.63 -13.77 -1.32
CA LYS A 38 5.92 -13.81 -2.60
C LYS A 38 6.88 -13.79 -3.78
N ALA A 39 7.92 -12.93 -3.72
CA ALA A 39 8.95 -12.84 -4.76
C ALA A 39 9.75 -14.13 -4.90
N LEU A 40 10.10 -14.77 -3.79
CA LEU A 40 10.77 -16.09 -3.76
C LEU A 40 9.89 -17.18 -4.38
N ALA A 41 8.60 -17.21 -4.03
CA ALA A 41 7.65 -18.16 -4.61
C ALA A 41 7.45 -17.90 -6.12
N ALA A 42 7.34 -16.64 -6.52
CA ALA A 42 7.16 -16.25 -7.91
C ALA A 42 8.38 -16.51 -8.80
N ALA A 43 9.56 -16.66 -8.22
CA ALA A 43 10.78 -17.02 -8.95
C ALA A 43 10.82 -18.48 -9.42
N ARG A 44 9.82 -19.29 -9.08
CA ARG A 44 9.69 -20.69 -9.47
C ARG A 44 8.58 -20.88 -10.50
N GLU A 45 8.70 -21.88 -11.35
CA GLU A 45 7.65 -22.27 -12.28
C GLU A 45 6.33 -22.58 -11.54
N PRO A 46 5.15 -22.29 -12.12
CA PRO A 46 3.86 -22.42 -11.44
C PRO A 46 3.64 -23.78 -10.74
N GLY A 47 4.07 -24.88 -11.35
CA GLY A 47 3.93 -26.24 -10.79
C GLY A 47 4.91 -26.57 -9.66
N ALA A 48 5.97 -25.77 -9.47
CA ALA A 48 7.00 -25.97 -8.45
C ALA A 48 7.02 -24.86 -7.39
N ARG A 49 6.00 -24.00 -7.38
CA ARG A 49 5.94 -22.85 -6.45
C ARG A 49 5.61 -23.30 -5.04
N PRO A 50 6.36 -22.87 -4.03
CA PRO A 50 5.92 -23.00 -2.66
C PRO A 50 4.66 -22.14 -2.45
N ARG A 51 3.76 -22.64 -1.61
CA ARG A 51 2.66 -21.81 -1.12
C ARG A 51 3.19 -20.78 -0.13
N VAL A 52 2.57 -19.61 -0.07
CA VAL A 52 2.91 -18.57 0.90
C VAL A 52 1.80 -18.50 1.95
N ALA A 53 2.15 -18.62 3.22
CA ALA A 53 1.31 -18.27 4.35
C ALA A 53 1.79 -16.93 4.91
N ALA A 54 0.94 -15.92 4.88
CA ALA A 54 1.24 -14.59 5.40
C ALA A 54 0.69 -14.43 6.83
N VAL A 55 1.54 -13.91 7.71
CA VAL A 55 1.19 -13.55 9.09
C VAL A 55 1.55 -12.06 9.26
N PRO A 56 0.62 -11.14 8.90
CA PRO A 56 0.93 -9.72 8.83
C PRO A 56 1.10 -9.09 10.22
N THR A 57 2.03 -8.15 10.32
CA THR A 57 2.22 -7.27 11.48
C THR A 57 1.95 -5.80 11.15
N THR A 58 1.53 -5.49 9.92
CA THR A 58 1.21 -4.15 9.41
C THR A 58 -0.04 -4.21 8.53
N LEU A 59 -0.65 -3.06 8.25
CA LEU A 59 -1.86 -2.94 7.42
C LEU A 59 -1.50 -2.71 5.95
N SER A 60 -0.60 -3.52 5.39
CA SER A 60 0.06 -3.22 4.10
C SER A 60 -0.69 -3.74 2.87
N ALA A 61 -1.65 -4.65 3.04
CA ALA A 61 -2.32 -5.41 1.99
C ALA A 61 -1.41 -6.39 1.21
N ALA A 62 -0.13 -6.52 1.55
CA ALA A 62 0.77 -7.47 0.90
C ALA A 62 0.27 -8.92 1.01
N GLU A 63 -0.40 -9.23 2.13
CA GLU A 63 -1.03 -10.52 2.42
C GLU A 63 -2.23 -10.84 1.52
N MET A 64 -2.87 -9.82 0.94
CA MET A 64 -4.10 -9.96 0.15
C MET A 64 -3.88 -9.85 -1.36
N THR A 65 -2.71 -9.37 -1.80
CA THR A 65 -2.47 -9.00 -3.20
C THR A 65 -1.44 -9.90 -3.89
N ALA A 66 -1.52 -10.00 -5.23
CA ALA A 66 -0.49 -10.60 -6.07
C ALA A 66 0.59 -9.59 -6.51
N VAL A 67 0.50 -8.34 -6.06
CA VAL A 67 1.47 -7.28 -6.39
C VAL A 67 2.70 -7.43 -5.50
N HIS A 68 3.87 -7.56 -6.11
CA HIS A 68 5.17 -7.54 -5.44
C HIS A 68 6.29 -7.27 -6.46
N ARG A 69 7.47 -6.90 -6.00
CA ARG A 69 8.66 -6.83 -6.87
C ARG A 69 9.12 -8.24 -7.24
N ARG A 70 9.80 -8.37 -8.37
CA ARG A 70 10.44 -9.63 -8.75
C ARG A 70 11.78 -9.76 -8.04
N ALA A 71 12.15 -10.99 -7.67
CA ALA A 71 13.48 -11.26 -7.14
C ALA A 71 14.54 -10.93 -8.20
N ALA A 72 15.62 -10.29 -7.80
CA ALA A 72 16.75 -10.05 -8.68
C ALA A 72 17.32 -11.37 -9.20
N GLY A 73 17.53 -11.46 -10.52
CA GLY A 73 17.99 -12.69 -11.17
C GLY A 73 16.91 -13.71 -11.51
N ALA A 74 15.63 -13.48 -11.13
CA ALA A 74 14.52 -14.34 -11.52
C ALA A 74 13.91 -13.92 -12.86
N ASP A 75 13.22 -14.87 -13.53
CA ASP A 75 12.46 -14.58 -14.74
C ASP A 75 11.29 -13.63 -14.43
N GLY A 76 11.35 -12.43 -15.01
CA GLY A 76 10.34 -11.40 -14.84
C GLY A 76 9.01 -11.68 -15.54
N SER A 77 8.96 -12.67 -16.45
CA SER A 77 7.74 -13.05 -17.17
C SER A 77 6.77 -13.89 -16.34
N LEU A 78 7.26 -14.55 -15.28
CA LEU A 78 6.44 -15.38 -14.43
C LEU A 78 5.39 -14.55 -13.66
N PRO A 79 4.14 -15.04 -13.51
CA PRO A 79 3.08 -14.29 -12.84
C PRO A 79 3.37 -14.06 -11.36
N GLY A 80 2.80 -12.97 -10.79
CA GLY A 80 2.85 -12.69 -9.35
C GLY A 80 2.17 -13.77 -8.51
N VAL A 81 2.52 -13.80 -7.24
CA VAL A 81 1.98 -14.75 -6.26
C VAL A 81 1.21 -14.01 -5.18
N ARG A 82 -0.01 -14.48 -4.92
CA ARG A 82 -0.80 -14.11 -3.74
C ARG A 82 -0.57 -15.16 -2.65
N PRO A 83 -0.51 -14.77 -1.37
CA PRO A 83 -0.53 -15.75 -0.28
C PRO A 83 -1.75 -16.67 -0.36
N ALA A 84 -1.54 -17.96 -0.14
CA ALA A 84 -2.59 -18.96 -0.13
C ALA A 84 -3.31 -19.04 1.23
N ILE A 85 -2.64 -18.57 2.28
CA ILE A 85 -3.15 -18.53 3.66
C ILE A 85 -2.80 -17.17 4.24
N VAL A 86 -3.75 -16.57 4.97
CA VAL A 86 -3.52 -15.36 5.78
C VAL A 86 -3.95 -15.67 7.21
N ALA A 87 -3.01 -15.56 8.15
CA ALA A 87 -3.29 -15.63 9.58
C ALA A 87 -3.17 -14.20 10.16
N ASN A 88 -4.28 -13.49 10.23
CA ASN A 88 -4.34 -12.11 10.66
C ASN A 88 -4.69 -12.04 12.16
N ASP A 89 -3.66 -12.01 13.00
CA ASP A 89 -3.81 -11.86 14.46
C ASP A 89 -3.58 -10.39 14.84
N PRO A 90 -4.62 -9.69 15.34
CA PRO A 90 -4.51 -8.28 15.76
C PRO A 90 -3.41 -8.02 16.79
N ALA A 91 -3.10 -8.99 17.66
CA ALA A 91 -2.06 -8.88 18.68
C ALA A 91 -0.66 -8.66 18.07
N LEU A 92 -0.40 -9.19 16.88
CA LEU A 92 0.89 -9.03 16.20
C LEU A 92 1.13 -7.60 15.71
N SER A 93 0.07 -6.83 15.48
CA SER A 93 0.18 -5.41 15.15
C SER A 93 0.65 -4.55 16.33
N ALA A 94 0.63 -5.08 17.56
CA ALA A 94 1.14 -4.39 18.76
C ALA A 94 2.64 -4.05 18.66
N SER A 95 3.39 -4.77 17.82
CA SER A 95 4.79 -4.44 17.50
C SER A 95 4.96 -3.14 16.72
N GLN A 96 3.89 -2.61 16.12
CA GLN A 96 3.89 -1.35 15.38
C GLN A 96 3.71 -0.16 16.32
N PRO A 97 4.68 0.79 16.41
CA PRO A 97 4.49 2.04 17.14
C PRO A 97 3.27 2.83 16.60
N ALA A 98 2.63 3.64 17.45
CA ALA A 98 1.40 4.37 17.10
C ALA A 98 1.53 5.22 15.81
N MET A 99 2.67 5.91 15.64
CA MET A 99 2.99 6.67 14.43
C MET A 99 3.05 5.79 13.18
N ALA A 100 3.72 4.65 13.25
CA ALA A 100 3.83 3.72 12.13
C ALA A 100 2.48 3.03 11.83
N LEU A 101 1.67 2.76 12.86
CA LEU A 101 0.33 2.22 12.70
C LEU A 101 -0.59 3.24 11.99
N ALA A 102 -0.52 4.53 12.34
CA ALA A 102 -1.29 5.58 11.68
C ALA A 102 -0.89 5.71 10.18
N ALA A 103 0.40 5.66 9.87
CA ALA A 103 0.89 5.66 8.49
C ALA A 103 0.41 4.42 7.71
N SER A 104 0.38 3.27 8.37
CA SER A 104 -0.13 2.02 7.79
C SER A 104 -1.65 2.07 7.57
N ALA A 105 -2.40 2.67 8.51
CA ALA A 105 -3.84 2.90 8.38
C ALA A 105 -4.16 3.88 7.24
N ALA A 106 -3.34 4.92 7.04
CA ALA A 106 -3.48 5.82 5.90
C ALA A 106 -3.29 5.09 4.57
N ASN A 107 -2.33 4.17 4.48
CA ASN A 107 -2.16 3.32 3.30
C ASN A 107 -3.41 2.43 3.06
N ALA A 108 -3.93 1.78 4.11
CA ALA A 108 -5.15 0.97 4.01
C ALA A 108 -6.37 1.81 3.61
N LEU A 109 -6.49 3.05 4.13
CA LEU A 109 -7.53 4.00 3.75
C LEU A 109 -7.40 4.42 2.28
N GLY A 110 -6.17 4.60 1.80
CA GLY A 110 -5.89 4.84 0.38
C GLY A 110 -6.38 3.70 -0.52
N HIS A 111 -6.12 2.44 -0.16
CA HIS A 111 -6.67 1.27 -0.86
C HIS A 111 -8.20 1.29 -0.88
N ALA A 112 -8.81 1.54 0.27
CA ALA A 112 -10.26 1.53 0.47
C ALA A 112 -10.96 2.62 -0.36
N ALA A 113 -10.36 3.80 -0.47
CA ALA A 113 -10.92 4.95 -1.17
C ALA A 113 -10.66 4.93 -2.68
N GLU A 114 -9.44 4.53 -3.10
CA GLU A 114 -9.06 4.58 -4.51
C GLU A 114 -9.61 3.41 -5.31
N GLY A 115 -9.65 2.21 -4.75
CA GLY A 115 -10.15 1.02 -5.45
C GLY A 115 -11.55 1.22 -6.05
N PRO A 116 -12.56 1.67 -5.27
CA PRO A 116 -13.90 1.93 -5.80
C PRO A 116 -14.00 3.00 -6.88
N ALA A 117 -12.99 3.86 -7.02
CA ALA A 117 -12.92 4.92 -8.02
C ALA A 117 -12.35 4.45 -9.37
N THR A 118 -11.87 3.22 -9.47
CA THR A 118 -11.26 2.70 -10.70
C THR A 118 -12.30 2.13 -11.69
N LEU A 119 -11.94 2.10 -12.96
CA LEU A 119 -12.74 1.44 -14.02
C LEU A 119 -12.84 -0.08 -13.85
N ARG A 120 -12.02 -0.67 -13.00
CA ARG A 120 -12.01 -2.10 -12.67
C ARG A 120 -12.88 -2.44 -11.47
N ALA A 121 -13.47 -1.43 -10.82
CA ALA A 121 -14.29 -1.64 -9.64
C ALA A 121 -15.51 -2.52 -9.96
N THR A 122 -15.67 -3.57 -9.18
CA THR A 122 -16.87 -4.42 -9.18
C THR A 122 -17.59 -4.31 -7.83
N PRO A 123 -18.89 -4.66 -7.73
CA PRO A 123 -19.68 -4.40 -6.53
C PRO A 123 -19.07 -4.95 -5.23
N VAL A 124 -18.54 -6.17 -5.24
CA VAL A 124 -18.05 -6.81 -4.00
C VAL A 124 -16.77 -6.16 -3.47
N PRO A 125 -15.69 -5.97 -4.26
CA PRO A 125 -14.53 -5.23 -3.78
C PRO A 125 -14.84 -3.78 -3.41
N ALA A 126 -15.75 -3.10 -4.14
CA ALA A 126 -16.14 -1.75 -3.81
C ALA A 126 -16.91 -1.65 -2.47
N LEU A 127 -17.76 -2.63 -2.15
CA LEU A 127 -18.41 -2.75 -0.84
C LEU A 127 -17.39 -2.98 0.27
N ALA A 128 -16.42 -3.87 0.05
CA ALA A 128 -15.33 -4.13 0.99
C ALA A 128 -14.52 -2.86 1.27
N GLY A 129 -14.22 -2.05 0.25
CA GLY A 129 -13.53 -0.76 0.41
C GLY A 129 -14.30 0.23 1.27
N ARG A 130 -15.60 0.39 1.04
CA ARG A 130 -16.43 1.26 1.87
C ARG A 130 -16.47 0.81 3.33
N GLU A 131 -16.58 -0.48 3.56
CA GLU A 131 -16.55 -1.04 4.92
C GLU A 131 -15.18 -0.88 5.57
N ALA A 132 -14.09 -1.10 4.84
CA ALA A 132 -12.74 -0.86 5.34
C ALA A 132 -12.55 0.60 5.78
N ALA A 133 -12.99 1.57 4.96
CA ALA A 133 -12.89 2.99 5.30
C ALA A 133 -13.71 3.34 6.56
N ARG A 134 -14.93 2.78 6.69
CA ARG A 134 -15.77 2.94 7.89
C ARG A 134 -15.09 2.40 9.14
N LEU A 135 -14.55 1.20 9.08
CA LEU A 135 -13.85 0.55 10.18
C LEU A 135 -12.58 1.30 10.59
N ILE A 136 -11.79 1.83 9.64
CA ILE A 136 -10.64 2.67 9.97
C ILE A 136 -11.09 3.92 10.74
N GLY A 137 -12.15 4.58 10.29
CA GLY A 137 -12.73 5.73 11.00
C GLY A 137 -13.17 5.38 12.42
N GLU A 138 -13.87 4.25 12.59
CA GLU A 138 -14.34 3.75 13.88
C GLU A 138 -13.19 3.43 14.84
N ALA A 139 -12.15 2.76 14.34
CA ALA A 139 -10.98 2.41 15.15
C ALA A 139 -10.25 3.62 15.75
N TYR A 140 -10.31 4.78 15.09
CA TYR A 140 -9.70 6.02 15.57
C TYR A 140 -10.69 6.99 16.26
N ALA A 141 -12.01 6.71 16.26
CA ALA A 141 -13.03 7.63 16.72
C ALA A 141 -12.95 7.96 18.23
N ALA A 142 -12.50 7.02 19.06
CA ALA A 142 -12.41 7.20 20.52
C ALA A 142 -11.26 8.12 20.97
N GLY A 143 -10.38 8.47 20.10
CA GLY A 143 -9.17 9.25 20.42
C GLY A 143 -8.08 8.52 21.15
N GLY A 144 -7.03 8.38 21.32
CA GLY A 144 -6.03 7.56 22.02
C GLY A 144 -5.50 6.42 21.18
N GLU A 145 -5.28 5.27 21.81
CA GLU A 145 -4.83 4.07 21.10
C GLU A 145 -5.97 3.52 20.24
N PRO A 146 -5.76 3.30 18.95
CA PRO A 146 -6.81 2.81 18.06
C PRO A 146 -7.13 1.33 18.33
N ASP A 147 -8.36 0.92 18.02
CA ASP A 147 -8.76 -0.48 18.06
C ASP A 147 -8.06 -1.31 16.98
N ARG A 148 -7.07 -2.08 17.39
CA ARG A 148 -6.22 -2.88 16.51
C ARG A 148 -6.97 -4.08 15.92
N GLU A 149 -7.99 -4.62 16.59
CA GLU A 149 -8.83 -5.69 16.06
C GLU A 149 -9.65 -5.18 14.87
N THR A 150 -10.31 -4.06 15.05
CA THR A 150 -11.04 -3.37 13.98
C THR A 150 -10.11 -2.98 12.82
N LEU A 151 -8.90 -2.50 13.09
CA LEU A 151 -7.91 -2.19 12.05
C LEU A 151 -7.41 -3.44 11.29
N ALA A 152 -7.23 -4.56 11.97
CA ALA A 152 -6.82 -5.80 11.33
C ALA A 152 -7.86 -6.28 10.32
N LEU A 153 -9.15 -6.22 10.67
CA LEU A 153 -10.24 -6.53 9.73
C LEU A 153 -10.27 -5.52 8.56
N ALA A 154 -10.15 -4.23 8.84
CA ALA A 154 -10.12 -3.19 7.83
C ALA A 154 -8.98 -3.39 6.82
N ALA A 155 -7.80 -3.84 7.29
CA ALA A 155 -6.65 -4.13 6.43
C ALA A 155 -6.95 -5.24 5.42
N LEU A 156 -7.56 -6.34 5.85
CA LEU A 156 -7.97 -7.42 4.95
C LEU A 156 -8.97 -6.94 3.89
N LEU A 157 -10.00 -6.19 4.31
CA LEU A 157 -11.01 -5.66 3.40
C LEU A 157 -10.40 -4.66 2.40
N SER A 158 -9.52 -3.77 2.85
CA SER A 158 -8.82 -2.81 1.97
C SER A 158 -7.89 -3.51 0.99
N GLY A 159 -7.19 -4.55 1.44
CA GLY A 159 -6.34 -5.39 0.61
C GLY A 159 -7.14 -6.16 -0.45
N TYR A 160 -8.28 -6.70 -0.10
CA TYR A 160 -9.21 -7.33 -1.04
C TYR A 160 -9.72 -6.33 -2.08
N THR A 161 -10.00 -5.09 -1.64
CA THR A 161 -10.45 -4.02 -2.53
C THR A 161 -9.40 -3.68 -3.58
N ILE A 162 -8.17 -3.38 -3.15
CA ILE A 162 -7.11 -2.96 -4.07
C ILE A 162 -6.71 -4.07 -5.04
N ASP A 163 -6.72 -5.32 -4.60
CA ASP A 163 -6.43 -6.47 -5.45
C ASP A 163 -7.49 -6.68 -6.53
N GLY A 164 -8.77 -6.52 -6.19
CA GLY A 164 -9.89 -6.67 -7.13
C GLY A 164 -10.09 -5.47 -8.06
N CYS A 165 -9.84 -4.26 -7.59
CA CYS A 165 -10.11 -3.02 -8.32
C CYS A 165 -8.86 -2.41 -8.98
N GLY A 166 -7.66 -2.76 -8.52
CA GLY A 166 -6.44 -2.05 -8.89
C GLY A 166 -6.32 -0.70 -8.17
N TYR A 167 -5.30 0.07 -8.55
CA TYR A 167 -5.00 1.38 -7.97
C TYR A 167 -4.65 2.38 -9.06
N GLY A 168 -4.56 3.66 -8.73
CA GLY A 168 -4.23 4.72 -9.68
C GLY A 168 -3.55 5.91 -9.01
N LEU A 169 -4.21 7.06 -9.01
CA LEU A 169 -3.64 8.36 -8.68
C LEU A 169 -2.87 8.40 -7.35
N HIS A 170 -3.49 7.95 -6.25
CA HIS A 170 -2.88 8.01 -4.93
C HIS A 170 -1.64 7.13 -4.83
N HIS A 171 -1.77 5.85 -5.20
CA HIS A 171 -0.68 4.90 -5.07
C HIS A 171 0.41 5.12 -6.11
N VAL A 172 0.10 5.59 -7.30
CA VAL A 172 1.11 5.98 -8.30
C VAL A 172 2.00 7.09 -7.76
N LEU A 173 1.42 8.17 -7.21
CA LEU A 173 2.19 9.28 -6.63
C LEU A 173 3.01 8.83 -5.42
N SER A 174 2.40 8.11 -4.47
CA SER A 174 3.10 7.64 -3.27
C SER A 174 4.27 6.71 -3.60
N GLN A 175 4.08 5.74 -4.51
CA GLN A 175 5.14 4.84 -4.97
C GLN A 175 6.26 5.59 -5.70
N THR A 176 5.91 6.61 -6.46
CA THR A 176 6.88 7.43 -7.20
C THR A 176 7.74 8.26 -6.26
N LEU A 177 7.14 8.84 -5.21
CA LEU A 177 7.86 9.53 -4.13
C LEU A 177 8.83 8.60 -3.40
N VAL A 178 8.41 7.39 -3.08
CA VAL A 178 9.30 6.37 -2.48
C VAL A 178 10.49 6.09 -3.39
N ARG A 179 10.26 5.94 -4.69
CA ARG A 179 11.29 5.54 -5.66
C ARG A 179 12.27 6.66 -6.00
N PHE A 180 11.80 7.89 -6.15
CA PHE A 180 12.59 8.99 -6.71
C PHE A 180 12.96 10.07 -5.69
N ALA A 181 12.26 10.12 -4.55
CA ALA A 181 12.56 11.05 -3.45
C ALA A 181 13.07 10.34 -2.18
N GLY A 182 13.05 8.99 -2.13
CA GLY A 182 13.62 8.22 -1.02
C GLY A 182 12.80 8.25 0.26
N VAL A 183 11.59 8.80 0.24
CA VAL A 183 10.69 8.83 1.41
C VAL A 183 10.15 7.44 1.73
N GLY A 184 9.92 7.13 3.01
CA GLY A 184 9.34 5.87 3.43
C GLY A 184 7.91 5.66 2.88
N HIS A 185 7.53 4.40 2.59
CA HIS A 185 6.24 4.08 1.96
C HIS A 185 5.03 4.55 2.79
N GLY A 186 5.01 4.24 4.10
CA GLY A 186 3.94 4.69 4.99
C GLY A 186 3.81 6.22 5.07
N PRO A 187 4.89 6.95 5.40
CA PRO A 187 4.88 8.41 5.40
C PRO A 187 4.48 9.05 4.07
N ALA A 188 4.92 8.50 2.91
CA ALA A 188 4.50 9.00 1.60
C ALA A 188 2.99 8.87 1.38
N ASN A 189 2.41 7.71 1.73
CA ASN A 189 0.97 7.51 1.65
C ASN A 189 0.22 8.48 2.59
N ALA A 190 0.66 8.62 3.84
CA ALA A 190 -0.01 9.49 4.80
C ALA A 190 0.02 10.96 4.36
N ALA A 191 1.15 11.46 3.86
CA ALA A 191 1.27 12.84 3.39
C ALA A 191 0.44 13.12 2.13
N MET A 192 0.38 12.17 1.20
CA MET A 192 -0.33 12.37 -0.07
C MET A 192 -1.83 12.18 0.02
N LEU A 193 -2.32 11.32 0.94
CA LEU A 193 -3.71 10.87 0.96
C LEU A 193 -4.74 12.00 1.04
N PRO A 194 -4.62 13.02 1.92
CA PRO A 194 -5.60 14.11 1.98
C PRO A 194 -5.76 14.83 0.64
N HIS A 195 -4.66 15.06 -0.06
CA HIS A 195 -4.63 15.81 -1.33
C HIS A 195 -5.19 14.97 -2.48
N THR A 196 -4.85 13.70 -2.54
CA THR A 196 -5.34 12.78 -3.56
C THR A 196 -6.82 12.43 -3.36
N LEU A 197 -7.33 12.39 -2.13
CA LEU A 197 -8.77 12.25 -1.86
C LEU A 197 -9.57 13.44 -2.36
N VAL A 198 -9.07 14.68 -2.23
CA VAL A 198 -9.70 15.85 -2.83
C VAL A 198 -9.79 15.71 -4.36
N ALA A 199 -8.71 15.28 -5.00
CA ALA A 199 -8.68 15.07 -6.45
C ALA A 199 -9.61 13.91 -6.88
N LEU A 200 -9.70 12.83 -6.11
CA LEU A 200 -10.63 11.72 -6.35
C LEU A 200 -12.09 12.16 -6.16
N ALA A 201 -12.38 12.99 -5.15
CA ALA A 201 -13.71 13.56 -4.95
C ALA A 201 -14.15 14.44 -6.13
N GLN A 202 -13.25 15.25 -6.68
CA GLN A 202 -13.49 16.04 -7.89
C GLN A 202 -13.78 15.17 -9.12
N ARG A 203 -13.30 13.93 -9.14
CA ARG A 203 -13.63 12.91 -10.16
C ARG A 203 -14.93 12.16 -9.88
N GLY A 204 -15.63 12.51 -8.81
CA GLY A 204 -16.88 11.84 -8.41
C GLY A 204 -16.66 10.49 -7.73
N ALA A 205 -15.46 10.22 -7.20
CA ALA A 205 -15.19 9.00 -6.45
C ALA A 205 -16.10 8.90 -5.21
N PRO A 206 -16.86 7.81 -5.04
CA PRO A 206 -17.83 7.70 -3.96
C PRO A 206 -17.18 7.76 -2.58
N GLY A 207 -17.62 8.67 -1.72
CA GLY A 207 -17.15 8.79 -0.34
C GLY A 207 -15.77 9.45 -0.17
N ALA A 208 -15.08 9.84 -1.25
CA ALA A 208 -13.73 10.38 -1.14
C ALA A 208 -13.68 11.72 -0.37
N ALA A 209 -14.66 12.58 -0.54
CA ALA A 209 -14.73 13.87 0.14
C ALA A 209 -14.85 13.72 1.66
N GLU A 210 -15.67 12.79 2.12
CA GLU A 210 -15.93 12.51 3.53
C GLU A 210 -14.70 11.94 4.24
N LEU A 211 -13.78 11.32 3.51
CA LEU A 211 -12.56 10.69 4.05
C LEU A 211 -11.40 11.67 4.22
N VAL A 212 -11.45 12.89 3.66
CA VAL A 212 -10.36 13.88 3.74
C VAL A 212 -10.01 14.24 5.19
N GLY A 213 -11.01 14.39 6.05
CA GLY A 213 -10.82 14.68 7.48
C GLY A 213 -10.06 13.56 8.20
N LEU A 214 -10.48 12.31 8.00
CA LEU A 214 -9.82 11.13 8.56
C LEU A 214 -8.39 10.99 8.03
N ALA A 215 -8.17 11.16 6.73
CA ALA A 215 -6.85 11.11 6.13
C ALA A 215 -5.90 12.16 6.73
N SER A 216 -6.40 13.39 6.95
CA SER A 216 -5.63 14.47 7.57
C SER A 216 -5.30 14.17 9.04
N ASP A 217 -6.20 13.51 9.78
CA ASP A 217 -5.94 13.06 11.14
C ASP A 217 -4.86 11.97 11.19
N LEU A 218 -4.96 10.99 10.31
CA LEU A 218 -3.96 9.93 10.18
C LEU A 218 -2.58 10.49 9.80
N ALA A 219 -2.51 11.47 8.89
CA ALA A 219 -1.27 12.14 8.52
C ALA A 219 -0.62 12.86 9.72
N ARG A 220 -1.42 13.53 10.56
CA ARG A 220 -0.91 14.15 11.79
C ARG A 220 -0.40 13.11 12.80
N ARG A 221 -1.15 12.02 13.02
CA ARG A 221 -0.74 10.92 13.91
C ARG A 221 0.50 10.18 13.41
N ALA A 222 0.70 10.14 12.11
CA ALA A 222 1.88 9.58 11.46
C ALA A 222 3.07 10.54 11.43
N GLU A 223 2.93 11.78 11.92
CA GLU A 223 3.93 12.86 11.80
C GLU A 223 4.38 13.06 10.35
N ALA A 224 3.47 12.84 9.39
CA ALA A 224 3.73 12.86 7.95
C ALA A 224 2.73 13.79 7.25
N VAL A 225 2.72 15.08 7.66
CA VAL A 225 1.78 16.07 7.12
C VAL A 225 2.28 16.69 5.83
N ARG A 226 3.59 16.91 5.70
CA ARG A 226 4.19 17.58 4.55
C ARG A 226 5.40 16.83 4.05
N LEU A 227 5.53 16.72 2.73
CA LEU A 227 6.64 16.03 2.08
C LEU A 227 8.00 16.64 2.42
N ARG A 228 8.09 17.95 2.57
CA ARG A 228 9.34 18.64 2.96
C ARG A 228 9.84 18.23 4.35
N ASP A 229 8.91 17.99 5.28
CA ASP A 229 9.26 17.57 6.64
C ASP A 229 9.74 16.11 6.68
N LEU A 230 9.44 15.35 5.63
CA LEU A 230 9.92 13.98 5.39
C LEU A 230 11.25 13.94 4.60
N GLY A 231 11.88 15.10 4.38
CA GLY A 231 13.16 15.20 3.67
C GLY A 231 13.05 15.22 2.15
N VAL A 232 11.85 15.34 1.58
CA VAL A 232 11.67 15.48 0.13
C VAL A 232 12.10 16.89 -0.29
N GLY A 233 13.11 16.98 -1.15
CA GLY A 233 13.53 18.27 -1.73
C GLY A 233 12.57 18.71 -2.84
N GLU A 234 12.34 20.03 -2.96
CA GLU A 234 11.41 20.60 -3.96
C GLU A 234 11.75 20.17 -5.40
N ALA A 235 13.03 20.11 -5.75
CA ALA A 235 13.49 19.64 -7.06
C ALA A 235 13.11 18.18 -7.38
N ALA A 236 12.76 17.38 -6.38
CA ALA A 236 12.27 16.00 -6.58
C ALA A 236 10.82 15.97 -7.08
N LEU A 237 10.01 17.00 -6.81
CA LEU A 237 8.58 17.01 -7.15
C LEU A 237 8.35 16.94 -8.66
N ASP A 238 9.14 17.68 -9.45
CA ASP A 238 9.05 17.65 -10.91
C ASP A 238 9.45 16.28 -11.50
N ARG A 239 10.47 15.64 -10.92
CA ARG A 239 10.89 14.30 -11.32
C ARG A 239 9.84 13.26 -10.97
N CYS A 240 9.24 13.37 -9.78
CA CYS A 240 8.16 12.47 -9.35
C CYS A 240 6.93 12.64 -10.24
N ALA A 241 6.50 13.87 -10.54
CA ALA A 241 5.36 14.12 -11.41
C ALA A 241 5.59 13.57 -12.82
N ALA A 242 6.78 13.78 -13.39
CA ALA A 242 7.14 13.26 -14.71
C ALA A 242 7.12 11.73 -14.74
N ALA A 243 7.76 11.09 -13.76
CA ALA A 243 7.82 9.62 -13.69
C ALA A 243 6.46 9.00 -13.37
N ALA A 244 5.59 9.71 -12.64
CA ALA A 244 4.23 9.26 -12.36
C ALA A 244 3.35 9.34 -13.62
N ALA A 245 3.49 10.40 -14.43
CA ALA A 245 2.68 10.60 -15.65
C ALA A 245 2.80 9.45 -16.67
N ASP A 246 3.92 8.74 -16.67
CA ASP A 246 4.17 7.60 -17.57
C ASP A 246 3.52 6.27 -17.08
N ARG A 247 2.92 6.28 -15.88
CA ARG A 247 2.34 5.06 -15.29
C ARG A 247 0.97 4.74 -15.89
N GLY A 248 0.81 3.52 -16.42
CA GLY A 248 -0.46 3.06 -17.00
C GLY A 248 -1.61 2.93 -16.00
N GLU A 249 -1.30 2.74 -14.71
CA GLU A 249 -2.30 2.64 -13.66
C GLU A 249 -3.13 3.93 -13.49
N LEU A 250 -2.64 5.07 -14.01
CA LEU A 250 -3.39 6.34 -14.03
C LEU A 250 -4.61 6.31 -14.96
N ASP A 251 -4.71 5.33 -15.83
CA ASP A 251 -5.89 5.15 -16.70
C ASP A 251 -7.08 4.56 -15.93
N LEU A 252 -6.86 4.02 -14.73
CA LEU A 252 -7.93 3.35 -13.97
C LEU A 252 -8.90 4.33 -13.32
N PRO A 253 -8.50 5.40 -12.60
CA PRO A 253 -9.44 6.42 -12.11
C PRO A 253 -9.60 7.54 -13.14
N PRO A 254 -10.72 7.59 -13.91
CA PRO A 254 -10.93 8.64 -14.90
C PRO A 254 -11.34 9.99 -14.26
N PRO A 255 -11.00 11.13 -14.90
CA PRO A 255 -10.07 11.23 -16.01
C PRO A 255 -8.63 10.99 -15.57
N ARG A 256 -7.78 10.53 -16.52
CA ARG A 256 -6.34 10.36 -16.27
C ARG A 256 -5.73 11.67 -15.78
N ALA A 257 -4.99 11.59 -14.69
CA ALA A 257 -4.22 12.73 -14.19
C ALA A 257 -3.00 12.99 -15.11
N ASP A 258 -2.87 14.21 -15.59
CA ASP A 258 -1.70 14.63 -16.36
C ASP A 258 -0.52 15.01 -15.45
N ARG A 259 0.60 15.37 -16.07
CA ARG A 259 1.82 15.74 -15.33
C ARG A 259 1.61 16.99 -14.47
N ASP A 260 0.87 17.98 -14.95
CA ASP A 260 0.68 19.26 -14.27
C ASP A 260 -0.20 19.07 -13.02
N GLU A 261 -1.25 18.29 -13.13
CA GLU A 261 -2.08 17.88 -11.98
C GLU A 261 -1.25 17.12 -10.93
N GLN A 262 -0.46 16.16 -11.35
CA GLN A 262 0.38 15.39 -10.43
C GLN A 262 1.43 16.28 -9.76
N ARG A 263 2.00 17.24 -10.50
CA ARG A 263 2.92 18.23 -9.91
C ARG A 263 2.21 19.13 -8.90
N ALA A 264 0.97 19.56 -9.21
CA ALA A 264 0.15 20.36 -8.31
C ALA A 264 -0.19 19.59 -7.02
N LEU A 265 -0.54 18.30 -7.11
CA LEU A 265 -0.80 17.45 -5.94
C LEU A 265 0.45 17.27 -5.07
N CYS A 266 1.62 17.04 -5.68
CA CYS A 266 2.87 16.98 -4.93
C CYS A 266 3.20 18.33 -4.26
N ALA A 267 2.92 19.47 -4.92
CA ALA A 267 3.13 20.79 -4.36
C ALA A 267 2.17 21.10 -3.20
N ALA A 268 0.92 20.66 -3.31
CA ALA A 268 -0.06 20.81 -2.23
C ALA A 268 0.31 20.01 -0.97
N ALA A 269 1.01 18.88 -1.14
CA ALA A 269 1.51 18.07 -0.04
C ALA A 269 2.90 18.51 0.47
N TYR A 270 3.58 19.46 -0.17
CA TYR A 270 4.93 19.93 0.16
C TYR A 270 4.91 20.98 1.25
#